data_65ee87dcdf1f410373f21ab8243c1d16
#
_entry.id   65ee87dcdf1f410373f21ab8243c1d16
#
_cell.length_a   1.000
_cell.length_b   1.000
_cell.length_c   1.000
_cell.angle_alpha   90.00
_cell.angle_beta   90.00
_cell.angle_gamma   90.00
#
_symmetry.space_group_name_H-M   'P 1'
#
loop_
_entity.id
_entity.type
_entity.pdbx_description
1 polymer ?
#
loop_
_entity_poly.entity_id
_entity_poly.type
_entity_poly.pdbx_seq_one_letter_code
_entity_poly.pdbx_strand_id
1 'polypeptide(L)' 'MHYPWVDTPVKGAFFVPTLKLEETRQEGLKAAIHHGIIGKSEFGTAGGKIGVLFTRVR' A
#
# COMPACT_ATOMS: atom_id res chain seq x y z
N MET A 1 2.81 -11.94 0.46
CA MET A 1 3.10 -10.85 -0.48
C MET A 1 4.12 -9.88 0.11
N HIS A 2 5.04 -9.42 -0.68
CA HIS A 2 6.05 -8.46 -0.25
C HIS A 2 5.62 -7.04 -0.64
N TYR A 3 5.53 -6.14 0.33
CA TYR A 3 5.14 -4.75 0.09
C TYR A 3 6.40 -3.87 0.01
N PRO A 4 6.57 -3.09 -1.07
CA PRO A 4 7.82 -2.35 -1.32
C PRO A 4 7.92 -1.03 -0.53
N TRP A 5 7.62 -1.05 0.75
CA TRP A 5 7.66 0.16 1.57
C TRP A 5 9.08 0.76 1.68
N VAL A 6 10.06 -0.12 1.86
CA VAL A 6 11.45 0.32 2.05
C VAL A 6 11.98 1.03 0.81
N ASP A 7 11.56 0.57 -0.38
CA ASP A 7 11.97 1.13 -1.65
C ASP A 7 11.13 2.33 -2.10
N THR A 8 10.07 2.63 -1.36
CA THR A 8 9.18 3.75 -1.67
C THR A 8 9.65 4.99 -0.95
N PRO A 9 9.96 6.08 -1.66
CA PRO A 9 10.38 7.32 -1.00
C PRO A 9 9.23 7.96 -0.23
N VAL A 10 9.56 8.82 0.73
CA VAL A 10 8.56 9.62 1.44
C VAL A 10 7.75 10.40 0.42
N LYS A 11 6.43 10.42 0.56
CA LYS A 11 5.43 10.98 -0.37
C LYS A 11 5.26 10.16 -1.65
N GLY A 12 6.02 9.09 -1.81
CA GLY A 12 5.82 8.15 -2.92
C GLY A 12 4.68 7.19 -2.64
N ALA A 13 4.27 6.46 -3.66
CA ALA A 13 3.13 5.55 -3.58
C ALA A 13 3.36 4.31 -4.43
N PHE A 14 2.61 3.24 -4.13
CA PHE A 14 2.55 2.06 -4.97
C PHE A 14 1.14 1.48 -4.94
N PHE A 15 0.75 0.81 -6.02
CA PHE A 15 -0.57 0.25 -6.18
C PHE A 15 -0.52 -1.28 -6.15
N VAL A 16 -1.42 -1.89 -5.39
CA VAL A 16 -1.53 -3.34 -5.28
C VAL A 16 -2.88 -3.78 -5.85
N PRO A 17 -2.92 -4.37 -7.04
CA PRO A 17 -4.17 -4.90 -7.58
C PRO A 17 -4.62 -6.10 -6.75
N THR A 18 -5.88 -6.10 -6.33
CA THR A 18 -6.44 -7.17 -5.51
C THR A 18 -7.96 -7.10 -5.50
N LEU A 19 -8.59 -8.24 -5.34
CA LEU A 19 -10.03 -8.32 -5.09
C LEU A 19 -10.35 -8.36 -3.59
N LYS A 20 -9.33 -8.55 -2.75
CA LYS A 20 -9.46 -8.60 -1.29
C LYS A 20 -8.99 -7.28 -0.71
N LEU A 21 -9.77 -6.23 -0.91
CA LEU A 21 -9.36 -4.85 -0.62
C LEU A 21 -9.03 -4.63 0.85
N GLU A 22 -9.90 -5.03 1.76
CA GLU A 22 -9.70 -4.78 3.19
C GLU A 22 -8.55 -5.60 3.76
N GLU A 23 -8.44 -6.87 3.38
CA GLU A 23 -7.31 -7.71 3.78
C GLU A 23 -5.98 -7.11 3.33
N THR A 24 -5.92 -6.72 2.07
CA THR A 24 -4.70 -6.14 1.49
C THR A 24 -4.35 -4.83 2.17
N ARG A 25 -5.34 -4.00 2.45
CA ARG A 25 -5.15 -2.74 3.17
C ARG A 25 -4.51 -2.98 4.54
N GLN A 26 -5.08 -3.89 5.31
CA GLN A 26 -4.57 -4.22 6.64
C GLN A 26 -3.16 -4.80 6.60
N GLU A 27 -2.91 -5.74 5.69
CA GLU A 27 -1.59 -6.34 5.52
C GLU A 27 -0.55 -5.31 5.12
N GLY A 28 -0.88 -4.45 4.15
CA GLY A 28 0.04 -3.43 3.67
C GLY A 28 0.40 -2.42 4.74
N LEU A 29 -0.59 -1.94 5.49
CA LEU A 29 -0.34 -0.98 6.58
C LEU A 29 0.44 -1.62 7.73
N LYS A 30 0.16 -2.88 8.03
CA LYS A 30 0.91 -3.61 9.05
C LYS A 30 2.38 -3.80 8.64
N ALA A 31 2.63 -4.07 7.37
CA ALA A 31 3.99 -4.16 6.86
C ALA A 31 4.74 -2.83 7.00
N ALA A 32 4.06 -1.71 6.77
CA ALA A 32 4.66 -0.39 6.97
C ALA A 32 5.11 -0.19 8.42
N ILE A 33 4.26 -0.57 9.38
CA ILE A 33 4.56 -0.47 10.80
C ILE A 33 5.81 -1.27 11.15
N HIS A 34 5.94 -2.47 10.58
CA HIS A 34 7.12 -3.33 10.78
C HIS A 34 8.43 -2.66 10.39
N HIS A 35 8.38 -1.77 9.40
CA HIS A 35 9.55 -1.03 8.93
C HIS A 35 9.67 0.37 9.56
N GLY A 36 8.84 0.69 10.54
CA GLY A 36 8.84 2.02 11.15
C GLY A 36 8.35 3.11 10.21
N ILE A 37 7.55 2.74 9.22
CA ILE A 37 7.03 3.66 8.20
C ILE A 37 5.58 3.98 8.50
N ILE A 38 5.20 5.26 8.33
CA ILE A 38 3.82 5.68 8.41
C ILE A 38 3.26 5.74 6.99
N GLY A 39 2.24 4.93 6.74
CA GLY A 39 1.58 4.87 5.45
C GLY A 39 0.10 5.15 5.55
N LYS A 40 -0.51 5.44 4.41
CA LYS A 40 -1.96 5.53 4.29
C LYS A 40 -2.40 4.75 3.07
N SER A 41 -3.68 4.45 2.98
CA SER A 41 -4.23 3.65 1.90
C SER A 41 -5.53 4.21 1.37
N GLU A 42 -5.78 3.96 0.09
CA GLU A 42 -7.05 4.29 -0.57
C GLU A 42 -7.41 3.14 -1.49
N PHE A 43 -8.70 2.85 -1.61
CA PHE A 43 -9.17 1.90 -2.61
C PHE A 43 -9.34 2.65 -3.93
N GLY A 44 -9.00 1.98 -5.02
CA GLY A 44 -9.12 2.60 -6.33
C GLY A 44 -8.86 1.63 -7.46
N THR A 45 -8.74 2.18 -8.65
CA THR A 45 -8.46 1.39 -9.85
C THR A 45 -7.25 1.97 -10.56
N ALA A 46 -6.46 1.11 -11.18
CA ALA A 46 -5.35 1.49 -12.04
C ALA A 46 -5.19 0.43 -13.13
N GLY A 47 -5.04 0.87 -14.37
CA GLY A 47 -4.88 -0.04 -15.49
C GLY A 47 -6.05 -1.01 -15.65
N GLY A 48 -7.27 -0.57 -15.33
CA GLY A 48 -8.46 -1.42 -15.40
C GLY A 48 -8.60 -2.43 -14.27
N LYS A 49 -7.74 -2.38 -13.26
CA LYS A 49 -7.80 -3.31 -12.12
C LYS A 49 -8.12 -2.56 -10.84
N ILE A 50 -9.00 -3.16 -10.02
CA ILE A 50 -9.29 -2.64 -8.69
C ILE A 50 -8.18 -3.05 -7.73
N GLY A 51 -7.90 -2.22 -6.75
CA GLY A 51 -6.88 -2.53 -5.76
C GLY A 51 -6.73 -1.46 -4.71
N VAL A 52 -5.57 -1.47 -4.04
CA VAL A 52 -5.27 -0.54 -2.96
C VAL A 52 -4.04 0.29 -3.34
N LEU A 53 -4.19 1.59 -3.25
CA LEU A 53 -3.07 2.52 -3.39
C LEU A 53 -2.51 2.83 -2.02
N PHE A 54 -1.24 2.52 -1.82
CA PHE A 54 -0.53 2.82 -0.58
C PHE A 54 0.39 4.02 -0.80
N THR A 55 0.34 4.96 0.12
CA THR A 55 1.19 6.16 0.07
C THR A 55 2.04 6.23 1.33
N ARG A 56 3.33 6.46 1.17
CA ARG A 56 4.24 6.64 2.30
C ARG A 56 4.19 8.08 2.77
N VAL A 57 3.76 8.29 4.02
CA VAL A 57 3.67 9.62 4.63
C VAL A 57 5.01 10.01 5.27
N ARG A 58 5.66 9.07 5.90
CA ARG A 58 6.98 9.26 6.53
C ARG A 58 7.87 8.07 6.35
#